data_06763720d01dd8949dd5af1c7b66a7f4
#
_entry.id   06763720d01dd8949dd5af1c7b66a7f4
#
_cell.length_a   1.000
_cell.length_b   1.000
_cell.length_c   1.000
_cell.angle_alpha   90.00
_cell.angle_beta   90.00
_cell.angle_gamma   90.00
#
_symmetry.space_group_name_H-M   'P 1'
#
loop_
_entity.id
_entity.type
_entity.pdbx_description
1 polymer ?
#
loop_
_entity_poly.entity_id
_entity_poly.type
_entity_poly.pdbx_seq_one_letter_code
_entity_poly.pdbx_strand_id
1 'polypeptide(L)'
;MIAWILAPLNYPFMLRGLLAVVLVGTVCAVVGTYIVLRGMAFFGDALAHAILPGVAVGYLLGNGAREPLFWWALIAAILSALGIGAISRSTKIKEDTAIGIIFAGMFALGITLISTVRSYSVDLAHFLFGDVLGVRNQDLLLSGAFSLFILLSIASFYKEFLVLSFDPILAETLRLPARILDFFLMILIALTIVVSLQTVGVALMVAMLVTPAATAYLISPRLPRMMFVAATIASISGIIGLYLSFYFSLASGGVIVLTTTLIFLLVWLWRNLPARRMKAVPSTQTHQQE
;
A
#
# COMPACT_ATOMS: atom_id res chain seq x y z
N MET A 1 23.83 -3.66 -25.89
CA MET A 1 22.59 -3.79 -25.07
C MET A 1 22.88 -4.20 -23.65
N ILE A 2 23.66 -5.26 -23.36
CA ILE A 2 23.95 -5.71 -21.97
C ILE A 2 24.65 -4.62 -21.16
N ALA A 3 25.60 -3.88 -21.71
CA ALA A 3 26.26 -2.77 -21.02
C ALA A 3 25.29 -1.66 -20.56
N TRP A 4 24.26 -1.38 -21.31
CA TRP A 4 23.21 -0.41 -20.94
C TRP A 4 22.39 -0.89 -19.74
N ILE A 5 22.08 -2.18 -19.64
CA ILE A 5 21.31 -2.73 -18.50
C ILE A 5 22.18 -2.79 -17.24
N LEU A 6 23.49 -3.05 -17.39
CA LEU A 6 24.41 -3.15 -16.26
C LEU A 6 24.95 -1.80 -15.75
N ALA A 7 24.97 -0.76 -16.60
CA ALA A 7 25.52 0.55 -16.25
C ALA A 7 24.91 1.15 -14.95
N PRO A 8 23.58 1.15 -14.74
CA PRO A 8 23.00 1.68 -13.51
C PRO A 8 23.37 0.88 -12.28
N LEU A 9 23.59 -0.44 -12.40
CA LEU A 9 23.92 -1.32 -11.27
C LEU A 9 25.33 -1.07 -10.68
N ASN A 10 26.19 -0.36 -11.40
CA ASN A 10 27.51 0.03 -10.90
C ASN A 10 27.42 1.13 -9.83
N TYR A 11 26.26 1.77 -9.68
CA TYR A 11 26.04 2.81 -8.69
C TYR A 11 25.36 2.24 -7.42
N PRO A 12 25.99 2.38 -6.23
CA PRO A 12 25.43 1.83 -5.00
C PRO A 12 24.03 2.36 -4.64
N PHE A 13 23.74 3.62 -4.98
CA PHE A 13 22.41 4.19 -4.74
C PHE A 13 21.33 3.52 -5.60
N MET A 14 21.65 3.18 -6.84
CA MET A 14 20.72 2.50 -7.76
C MET A 14 20.40 1.09 -7.28
N LEU A 15 21.40 0.34 -6.81
CA LEU A 15 21.20 -0.99 -6.26
C LEU A 15 20.31 -0.96 -5.03
N ARG A 16 20.55 -0.01 -4.10
CA ARG A 16 19.70 0.19 -2.91
C ARG A 16 18.28 0.59 -3.29
N GLY A 17 18.12 1.52 -4.24
CA GLY A 17 16.82 1.94 -4.75
C GLY A 17 16.04 0.77 -5.38
N LEU A 18 16.69 -0.07 -6.18
CA LEU A 18 16.08 -1.28 -6.77
C LEU A 18 15.61 -2.26 -5.70
N LEU A 19 16.48 -2.55 -4.71
CA LEU A 19 16.12 -3.44 -3.61
C LEU A 19 14.95 -2.86 -2.79
N ALA A 20 14.97 -1.57 -2.50
CA ALA A 20 13.90 -0.89 -1.78
C ALA A 20 12.57 -0.96 -2.53
N VAL A 21 12.55 -0.64 -3.83
CA VAL A 21 11.32 -0.65 -4.64
C VAL A 21 10.75 -2.05 -4.81
N VAL A 22 11.59 -3.07 -5.04
CA VAL A 22 11.12 -4.46 -5.15
C VAL A 22 10.57 -4.96 -3.82
N LEU A 23 11.27 -4.69 -2.73
CA LEU A 23 10.85 -5.11 -1.38
C LEU A 23 9.54 -4.44 -0.97
N VAL A 24 9.51 -3.11 -1.00
CA VAL A 24 8.32 -2.32 -0.64
C VAL A 24 7.18 -2.61 -1.61
N GLY A 25 7.46 -2.65 -2.93
CA GLY A 25 6.47 -2.96 -3.94
C GLY A 25 5.82 -4.32 -3.73
N THR A 26 6.60 -5.34 -3.39
CA THR A 26 6.09 -6.69 -3.09
C THR A 26 5.16 -6.68 -1.89
N VAL A 27 5.56 -6.06 -0.77
CA VAL A 27 4.75 -6.03 0.45
C VAL A 27 3.49 -5.20 0.26
N CYS A 28 3.63 -4.00 -0.33
CA CYS A 28 2.48 -3.16 -0.66
C CYS A 28 1.49 -3.90 -1.57
N ALA A 29 1.97 -4.59 -2.62
CA ALA A 29 1.10 -5.31 -3.53
C ALA A 29 0.37 -6.48 -2.86
N VAL A 30 1.04 -7.25 -2.00
CA VAL A 30 0.43 -8.36 -1.25
C VAL A 30 -0.63 -7.84 -0.28
N VAL A 31 -0.29 -6.84 0.54
CA VAL A 31 -1.23 -6.20 1.48
C VAL A 31 -2.37 -5.50 0.75
N GLY A 32 -2.06 -4.84 -0.37
CA GLY A 32 -3.00 -4.16 -1.24
C GLY A 32 -4.09 -5.08 -1.80
N THR A 33 -3.83 -6.39 -1.96
CA THR A 33 -4.88 -7.32 -2.38
C THR A 33 -6.03 -7.38 -1.38
N TYR A 34 -5.76 -7.33 -0.07
CA TYR A 34 -6.80 -7.26 0.94
C TYR A 34 -7.55 -5.93 0.93
N ILE A 35 -6.82 -4.81 0.72
CA ILE A 35 -7.41 -3.48 0.60
C ILE A 35 -8.37 -3.40 -0.60
N VAL A 36 -7.96 -3.92 -1.76
CA VAL A 36 -8.78 -3.93 -2.98
C VAL A 36 -9.99 -4.85 -2.82
N LEU A 37 -9.83 -6.03 -2.22
CA LEU A 37 -10.93 -6.98 -1.98
C LEU A 37 -11.98 -6.43 -1.02
N ARG A 38 -11.57 -5.63 -0.04
CA ARG A 38 -12.47 -4.99 0.92
C ARG A 38 -13.05 -3.66 0.42
N GLY A 39 -12.64 -3.17 -0.75
CA GLY A 39 -13.09 -1.91 -1.31
C GLY A 39 -12.56 -0.66 -0.57
N MET A 40 -11.49 -0.78 0.21
CA MET A 40 -10.90 0.29 1.02
C MET A 40 -9.73 1.00 0.30
N ALA A 41 -9.84 1.26 -1.00
CA ALA A 41 -8.73 1.81 -1.79
C ALA A 41 -8.17 3.14 -1.24
N PHE A 42 -9.02 3.97 -0.62
CA PHE A 42 -8.63 5.24 -0.01
C PHE A 42 -7.92 5.09 1.35
N PHE A 43 -7.96 3.91 1.97
CA PHE A 43 -7.37 3.67 3.30
C PHE A 43 -5.86 3.97 3.35
N GLY A 44 -5.13 3.62 2.29
CA GLY A 44 -3.69 3.87 2.20
C GLY A 44 -3.33 5.35 2.25
N ASP A 45 -4.01 6.15 1.44
CA ASP A 45 -3.81 7.60 1.37
C ASP A 45 -4.26 8.31 2.65
N ALA A 46 -5.45 7.94 3.15
CA ALA A 46 -5.98 8.49 4.40
C ALA A 46 -5.03 8.23 5.58
N LEU A 47 -4.49 7.01 5.69
CA LEU A 47 -3.60 6.66 6.79
C LEU A 47 -2.23 7.35 6.65
N ALA A 48 -1.71 7.50 5.43
CA ALA A 48 -0.46 8.22 5.17
C ALA A 48 -0.50 9.68 5.67
N HIS A 49 -1.65 10.30 5.64
CA HIS A 49 -1.86 11.65 6.16
C HIS A 49 -2.27 11.66 7.64
N ALA A 50 -2.97 10.63 8.11
CA ALA A 50 -3.35 10.49 9.52
C ALA A 50 -2.17 10.27 10.48
N ILE A 51 -0.97 9.99 9.97
CA ILE A 51 0.26 9.90 10.78
C ILE A 51 0.84 11.27 11.18
N LEU A 52 0.39 12.38 10.58
CA LEU A 52 0.96 13.71 10.80
C LEU A 52 1.05 14.11 12.28
N PRO A 53 0.06 13.84 13.15
CA PRO A 53 0.19 14.14 14.58
C PRO A 53 1.37 13.40 15.22
N GLY A 54 1.56 12.13 14.85
CA GLY A 54 2.70 11.34 15.33
C GLY A 54 4.04 11.93 14.87
N VAL A 55 4.14 12.30 13.60
CA VAL A 55 5.34 12.96 13.07
C VAL A 55 5.60 14.28 13.80
N ALA A 56 4.56 15.09 14.05
CA ALA A 56 4.68 16.34 14.81
C ALA A 56 5.19 16.12 16.24
N VAL A 57 4.63 15.14 16.95
CA VAL A 57 5.06 14.77 18.30
C VAL A 57 6.49 14.23 18.28
N GLY A 58 6.81 13.36 17.32
CA GLY A 58 8.16 12.82 17.15
C GLY A 58 9.20 13.90 16.88
N TYR A 59 8.86 14.92 16.11
CA TYR A 59 9.71 16.09 15.85
C TYR A 59 9.95 16.90 17.12
N LEU A 60 8.88 17.23 17.87
CA LEU A 60 8.93 18.01 19.10
C LEU A 60 9.78 17.32 20.18
N LEU A 61 9.60 16.01 20.38
CA LEU A 61 10.30 15.24 21.40
C LEU A 61 11.72 14.85 20.97
N GLY A 62 11.95 14.66 19.68
CA GLY A 62 13.23 14.20 19.13
C GLY A 62 14.17 15.32 18.70
N ASN A 63 13.84 16.61 18.91
CA ASN A 63 14.63 17.73 18.43
C ASN A 63 15.08 17.61 16.95
N GLY A 64 14.19 17.08 16.09
CA GLY A 64 14.46 16.91 14.68
C GLY A 64 15.18 15.58 14.30
N ALA A 65 15.48 14.70 15.25
CA ALA A 65 16.04 13.38 14.94
C ALA A 65 15.04 12.50 14.19
N ARG A 66 15.51 11.71 13.19
CA ARG A 66 14.64 10.89 12.34
C ARG A 66 14.04 9.65 13.05
N GLU A 67 14.76 9.05 13.98
CA GLU A 67 14.31 7.84 14.67
C GLU A 67 13.00 8.04 15.47
N PRO A 68 12.86 9.10 16.31
CA PRO A 68 11.60 9.36 16.98
C PRO A 68 10.42 9.61 16.02
N LEU A 69 10.67 10.25 14.86
CA LEU A 69 9.61 10.50 13.88
C LEU A 69 8.96 9.20 13.41
N PHE A 70 9.77 8.18 13.11
CA PHE A 70 9.26 6.87 12.68
C PHE A 70 8.38 6.21 13.72
N TRP A 71 8.85 6.11 14.95
CA TRP A 71 8.11 5.42 16.01
C TRP A 71 6.80 6.12 16.37
N TRP A 72 6.80 7.45 16.45
CA TRP A 72 5.59 8.22 16.73
C TRP A 72 4.62 8.21 15.54
N ALA A 73 5.10 8.23 14.30
CA ALA A 73 4.29 8.02 13.10
C ALA A 73 3.62 6.64 13.13
N LEU A 74 4.36 5.60 13.51
CA LEU A 74 3.85 4.24 13.62
C LEU A 74 2.75 4.13 14.69
N ILE A 75 2.95 4.72 15.85
CA ILE A 75 1.93 4.78 16.92
C ILE A 75 0.66 5.47 16.41
N ALA A 76 0.81 6.63 15.75
CA ALA A 76 -0.34 7.37 15.19
C ALA A 76 -1.06 6.56 14.10
N ALA A 77 -0.34 5.86 13.24
CA ALA A 77 -0.92 4.98 12.21
C ALA A 77 -1.73 3.84 12.83
N ILE A 78 -1.17 3.16 13.82
CA ILE A 78 -1.86 2.05 14.52
C ILE A 78 -3.10 2.57 15.24
N LEU A 79 -3.00 3.68 15.95
CA LEU A 79 -4.16 4.29 16.64
C LEU A 79 -5.26 4.71 15.66
N SER A 80 -4.88 5.30 14.51
CA SER A 80 -5.81 5.66 13.44
C SER A 80 -6.48 4.43 12.84
N ALA A 81 -5.73 3.38 12.52
CA ALA A 81 -6.26 2.14 11.99
C ALA A 81 -7.23 1.45 12.97
N LEU A 82 -6.85 1.39 14.24
CA LEU A 82 -7.72 0.86 15.30
C LEU A 82 -8.97 1.72 15.51
N GLY A 83 -8.85 3.04 15.43
CA GLY A 83 -9.97 3.98 15.50
C GLY A 83 -10.96 3.78 14.36
N ILE A 84 -10.47 3.64 13.12
CA ILE A 84 -11.29 3.33 11.94
C ILE A 84 -12.04 2.01 12.15
N GLY A 85 -11.34 0.94 12.54
CA GLY A 85 -11.95 -0.36 12.80
C GLY A 85 -12.95 -0.33 13.95
N ALA A 86 -12.69 0.43 15.01
CA ALA A 86 -13.62 0.56 16.13
C ALA A 86 -14.91 1.29 15.72
N ILE A 87 -14.83 2.40 14.98
CA ILE A 87 -15.99 3.14 14.49
C ILE A 87 -16.80 2.29 13.52
N SER A 88 -16.17 1.71 12.52
CA SER A 88 -16.84 0.90 11.51
C SER A 88 -17.62 -0.28 12.12
N ARG A 89 -17.07 -0.90 13.17
CA ARG A 89 -17.69 -2.06 13.83
C ARG A 89 -18.71 -1.71 14.90
N SER A 90 -18.56 -0.59 15.57
CA SER A 90 -19.48 -0.18 16.64
C SER A 90 -20.72 0.55 16.11
N THR A 91 -20.67 0.99 14.85
CA THR A 91 -21.74 1.77 14.22
C THR A 91 -22.17 1.11 12.89
N LYS A 92 -23.29 1.56 12.32
CA LYS A 92 -23.72 1.15 10.96
C LYS A 92 -23.03 1.98 9.85
N ILE A 93 -21.99 2.72 10.19
CA ILE A 93 -21.25 3.58 9.25
C ILE A 93 -20.35 2.69 8.40
N LYS A 94 -20.32 2.96 7.09
CA LYS A 94 -19.43 2.25 6.15
C LYS A 94 -17.96 2.53 6.49
N GLU A 95 -17.10 1.56 6.24
CA GLU A 95 -15.65 1.69 6.48
C GLU A 95 -15.06 2.94 5.82
N ASP A 96 -15.45 3.24 4.60
CA ASP A 96 -14.98 4.43 3.85
C ASP A 96 -15.33 5.75 4.56
N THR A 97 -16.50 5.83 5.20
CA THR A 97 -16.90 7.01 5.99
C THR A 97 -16.10 7.10 7.28
N ALA A 98 -15.85 5.98 7.96
CA ALA A 98 -15.01 5.94 9.16
C ALA A 98 -13.56 6.36 8.85
N ILE A 99 -13.04 5.92 7.70
CA ILE A 99 -11.73 6.35 7.18
C ILE A 99 -11.70 7.88 7.02
N GLY A 100 -12.71 8.46 6.35
CA GLY A 100 -12.77 9.91 6.14
C GLY A 100 -12.82 10.72 7.43
N ILE A 101 -13.57 10.25 8.43
CA ILE A 101 -13.71 10.93 9.74
C ILE A 101 -12.36 10.93 10.48
N ILE A 102 -11.73 9.76 10.62
CA ILE A 102 -10.44 9.64 11.32
C ILE A 102 -9.35 10.41 10.58
N PHE A 103 -9.30 10.29 9.24
CA PHE A 103 -8.38 11.06 8.40
C PHE A 103 -8.51 12.56 8.66
N ALA A 104 -9.71 13.13 8.54
CA ALA A 104 -9.92 14.55 8.72
C ALA A 104 -9.53 15.02 10.12
N GLY A 105 -9.90 14.27 11.16
CA GLY A 105 -9.57 14.59 12.55
C GLY A 105 -8.08 14.53 12.83
N MET A 106 -7.41 13.44 12.42
CA MET A 106 -5.97 13.27 12.62
C MET A 106 -5.16 14.27 11.79
N PHE A 107 -5.57 14.53 10.54
CA PHE A 107 -4.92 15.51 9.68
C PHE A 107 -4.99 16.91 10.29
N ALA A 108 -6.19 17.35 10.73
CA ALA A 108 -6.39 18.63 11.40
C ALA A 108 -5.57 18.74 12.70
N LEU A 109 -5.53 17.65 13.50
CA LEU A 109 -4.69 17.59 14.70
C LEU A 109 -3.20 17.74 14.36
N GLY A 110 -2.74 17.05 13.31
CA GLY A 110 -1.36 17.14 12.83
C GLY A 110 -0.99 18.57 12.42
N ILE A 111 -1.81 19.22 11.60
CA ILE A 111 -1.60 20.61 11.18
C ILE A 111 -1.57 21.53 12.40
N THR A 112 -2.50 21.36 13.35
CA THR A 112 -2.55 22.17 14.58
C THR A 112 -1.27 22.03 15.39
N LEU A 113 -0.76 20.81 15.57
CA LEU A 113 0.50 20.58 16.28
C LEU A 113 1.70 21.19 15.54
N ILE A 114 1.76 21.01 14.21
CA ILE A 114 2.84 21.54 13.37
C ILE A 114 2.86 23.08 13.40
N SER A 115 1.70 23.75 13.42
CA SER A 115 1.60 25.20 13.46
C SER A 115 2.25 25.83 14.71
N THR A 116 2.46 25.05 15.76
CA THR A 116 3.17 25.50 16.97
C THR A 116 4.70 25.54 16.80
N VAL A 117 5.24 24.94 15.73
CA VAL A 117 6.68 24.81 15.49
C VAL A 117 7.15 25.83 14.48
N ARG A 118 7.94 26.81 14.91
CA ARG A 118 8.37 27.96 14.07
C ARG A 118 9.39 27.62 12.97
N SER A 119 9.98 26.42 12.94
CA SER A 119 11.09 26.05 12.03
C SER A 119 10.85 24.81 11.17
N TYR A 120 9.60 24.42 10.95
CA TYR A 120 9.22 23.07 10.51
C TYR A 120 9.12 22.85 8.98
N SER A 121 9.25 23.85 8.15
CA SER A 121 8.74 23.79 6.77
C SER A 121 9.54 22.95 5.77
N VAL A 122 10.79 22.61 6.03
CA VAL A 122 11.67 21.96 5.03
C VAL A 122 11.74 20.43 5.18
N ASP A 123 11.75 19.91 6.41
CA ASP A 123 11.95 18.48 6.65
C ASP A 123 10.70 17.62 6.38
N LEU A 124 9.51 18.20 6.51
CA LEU A 124 8.25 17.49 6.29
C LEU A 124 8.01 17.14 4.82
N ALA A 125 8.36 18.02 3.91
CA ALA A 125 8.24 17.77 2.49
C ALA A 125 9.08 16.56 2.06
N HIS A 126 10.32 16.44 2.55
CA HIS A 126 11.17 15.29 2.27
C HIS A 126 10.62 13.98 2.85
N PHE A 127 9.99 14.03 4.03
CA PHE A 127 9.37 12.85 4.63
C PHE A 127 8.14 12.37 3.84
N LEU A 128 7.33 13.32 3.35
CA LEU A 128 6.09 13.00 2.61
C LEU A 128 6.36 12.58 1.16
N PHE A 129 7.29 13.24 0.47
CA PHE A 129 7.54 12.95 -0.94
C PHE A 129 8.48 11.77 -1.16
N GLY A 130 9.30 11.41 -0.15
CA GLY A 130 10.27 10.33 -0.22
C GLY A 130 11.37 10.57 -1.26
N ASP A 131 12.46 9.83 -1.12
CA ASP A 131 13.51 9.78 -2.13
C ASP A 131 14.01 8.32 -2.26
N VAL A 132 13.49 7.63 -3.26
CA VAL A 132 13.83 6.22 -3.53
C VAL A 132 15.34 6.03 -3.75
N LEU A 133 16.01 7.01 -4.34
CA LEU A 133 17.45 6.96 -4.62
C LEU A 133 18.30 7.34 -3.41
N GLY A 134 17.71 8.06 -2.45
CA GLY A 134 18.35 8.45 -1.19
C GLY A 134 18.25 7.43 -0.06
N VAL A 135 17.69 6.24 -0.29
CA VAL A 135 17.51 5.18 0.71
C VAL A 135 18.85 4.74 1.30
N ARG A 136 18.95 4.77 2.64
CA ARG A 136 20.12 4.33 3.38
C ARG A 136 20.06 2.84 3.72
N ASN A 137 21.21 2.25 4.02
CA ASN A 137 21.26 0.84 4.41
C ASN A 137 20.41 0.54 5.66
N GLN A 138 20.35 1.47 6.62
CA GLN A 138 19.53 1.32 7.82
C GLN A 138 18.05 1.29 7.48
N ASP A 139 17.58 2.18 6.58
CA ASP A 139 16.19 2.22 6.12
C ASP A 139 15.82 0.92 5.39
N LEU A 140 16.75 0.39 4.58
CA LEU A 140 16.55 -0.87 3.86
C LEU A 140 16.48 -2.08 4.82
N LEU A 141 17.33 -2.13 5.84
CA LEU A 141 17.30 -3.19 6.85
C LEU A 141 16.01 -3.15 7.67
N LEU A 142 15.61 -1.97 8.11
CA LEU A 142 14.38 -1.77 8.87
C LEU A 142 13.16 -2.17 8.02
N SER A 143 13.07 -1.66 6.79
CA SER A 143 12.01 -2.02 5.86
C SER A 143 12.01 -3.51 5.53
N GLY A 144 13.18 -4.13 5.41
CA GLY A 144 13.32 -5.57 5.19
C GLY A 144 12.78 -6.40 6.35
N ALA A 145 13.14 -6.03 7.58
CA ALA A 145 12.69 -6.72 8.78
C ALA A 145 11.16 -6.65 8.95
N PHE A 146 10.58 -5.44 8.80
CA PHE A 146 9.13 -5.27 8.86
C PHE A 146 8.40 -5.96 7.70
N SER A 147 8.95 -5.88 6.49
CA SER A 147 8.40 -6.56 5.32
C SER A 147 8.34 -8.06 5.51
N LEU A 148 9.42 -8.65 6.02
CA LEU A 148 9.46 -10.08 6.34
C LEU A 148 8.43 -10.44 7.42
N PHE A 149 8.33 -9.66 8.48
CA PHE A 149 7.32 -9.86 9.53
C PHE A 149 5.89 -9.81 8.97
N ILE A 150 5.58 -8.81 8.13
CA ILE A 150 4.26 -8.64 7.51
C ILE A 150 3.94 -9.84 6.61
N LEU A 151 4.85 -10.22 5.71
CA LEU A 151 4.64 -11.34 4.79
C LEU A 151 4.49 -12.67 5.53
N LEU A 152 5.29 -12.92 6.57
CA LEU A 152 5.16 -14.11 7.41
C LEU A 152 3.83 -14.12 8.17
N SER A 153 3.39 -12.98 8.70
CA SER A 153 2.08 -12.85 9.35
C SER A 153 0.94 -13.14 8.38
N ILE A 154 0.98 -12.57 7.16
CA ILE A 154 -0.02 -12.85 6.13
C ILE A 154 -0.01 -14.31 5.72
N ALA A 155 1.16 -14.92 5.55
CA ALA A 155 1.28 -16.33 5.19
C ALA A 155 0.75 -17.25 6.30
N SER A 156 1.02 -16.92 7.57
CA SER A 156 0.57 -17.71 8.73
C SER A 156 -0.94 -17.65 8.93
N PHE A 157 -1.54 -16.48 8.77
CA PHE A 157 -2.99 -16.24 8.93
C PHE A 157 -3.72 -16.16 7.59
N TYR A 158 -3.15 -16.76 6.53
CA TYR A 158 -3.69 -16.65 5.18
C TYR A 158 -5.15 -17.11 5.08
N LYS A 159 -5.50 -18.26 5.68
CA LYS A 159 -6.84 -18.87 5.61
C LYS A 159 -7.86 -18.01 6.37
N GLU A 160 -7.49 -17.53 7.52
CA GLU A 160 -8.32 -16.69 8.39
C GLU A 160 -8.60 -15.36 7.71
N PHE A 161 -7.58 -14.70 7.17
CA PHE A 161 -7.74 -13.45 6.43
C PHE A 161 -8.51 -13.61 5.13
N LEU A 162 -8.39 -14.78 4.46
CA LEU A 162 -9.18 -15.09 3.28
C LEU A 162 -10.67 -15.11 3.62
N VAL A 163 -11.07 -15.91 4.62
CA VAL A 163 -12.47 -16.03 5.05
C VAL A 163 -13.00 -14.66 5.50
N LEU A 164 -12.24 -13.95 6.32
CA LEU A 164 -12.62 -12.64 6.85
C LEU A 164 -12.85 -11.58 5.74
N SER A 165 -12.07 -11.64 4.65
CA SER A 165 -12.16 -10.66 3.57
C SER A 165 -13.29 -10.93 2.59
N PHE A 166 -13.76 -12.17 2.46
CA PHE A 166 -14.85 -12.53 1.55
C PHE A 166 -16.21 -12.66 2.25
N ASP A 167 -16.22 -13.21 3.47
CA ASP A 167 -17.45 -13.45 4.21
C ASP A 167 -17.22 -13.35 5.73
N PRO A 168 -17.38 -12.15 6.31
CA PRO A 168 -17.25 -11.96 7.75
C PRO A 168 -18.25 -12.78 8.59
N ILE A 169 -19.45 -13.07 8.03
CA ILE A 169 -20.48 -13.86 8.73
C ILE A 169 -20.03 -15.31 8.81
N LEU A 170 -19.45 -15.84 7.74
CA LEU A 170 -18.86 -17.18 7.75
C LEU A 170 -17.71 -17.28 8.76
N ALA A 171 -16.89 -16.24 8.90
CA ALA A 171 -15.82 -16.22 9.90
C ALA A 171 -16.36 -16.36 11.32
N GLU A 172 -17.47 -15.69 11.66
CA GLU A 172 -18.14 -15.84 12.95
C GLU A 172 -18.76 -17.23 13.15
N THR A 173 -19.37 -17.79 12.10
CA THR A 173 -19.95 -19.15 12.13
C THR A 173 -18.89 -20.22 12.38
N LEU A 174 -17.70 -20.03 11.81
CA LEU A 174 -16.53 -20.89 12.03
C LEU A 174 -15.86 -20.67 13.40
N ARG A 175 -16.44 -19.82 14.27
CA ARG A 175 -15.91 -19.44 15.58
C ARG A 175 -14.50 -18.84 15.52
N LEU A 176 -14.12 -18.26 14.40
CA LEU A 176 -12.88 -17.51 14.32
C LEU A 176 -13.01 -16.23 15.14
N PRO A 177 -11.94 -15.75 15.78
CA PRO A 177 -11.94 -14.46 16.47
C PRO A 177 -11.90 -13.31 15.45
N ALA A 178 -12.97 -13.19 14.63
CA ALA A 178 -13.05 -12.29 13.49
C ALA A 178 -12.66 -10.85 13.84
N ARG A 179 -13.07 -10.37 15.03
CA ARG A 179 -12.75 -9.02 15.51
C ARG A 179 -11.23 -8.83 15.72
N ILE A 180 -10.56 -9.82 16.33
CA ILE A 180 -9.11 -9.73 16.61
C ILE A 180 -8.34 -9.83 15.31
N LEU A 181 -8.73 -10.74 14.41
CA LEU A 181 -8.09 -10.90 13.10
C LEU A 181 -8.23 -9.65 12.24
N ASP A 182 -9.37 -8.98 12.29
CA ASP A 182 -9.58 -7.76 11.54
C ASP A 182 -8.70 -6.61 12.06
N PHE A 183 -8.67 -6.37 13.37
CA PHE A 183 -7.75 -5.41 13.96
C PHE A 183 -6.29 -5.74 13.65
N PHE A 184 -5.93 -7.03 13.67
CA PHE A 184 -4.58 -7.46 13.33
C PHE A 184 -4.25 -7.17 11.87
N LEU A 185 -5.17 -7.43 10.93
CA LEU A 185 -4.97 -7.06 9.53
C LEU A 185 -4.85 -5.54 9.34
N MET A 186 -5.68 -4.73 10.03
CA MET A 186 -5.56 -3.27 9.99
C MET A 186 -4.21 -2.77 10.53
N ILE A 187 -3.67 -3.41 11.57
CA ILE A 187 -2.33 -3.11 12.09
C ILE A 187 -1.25 -3.48 11.06
N LEU A 188 -1.36 -4.63 10.39
CA LEU A 188 -0.42 -5.01 9.33
C LEU A 188 -0.45 -4.04 8.15
N ILE A 189 -1.63 -3.56 7.77
CA ILE A 189 -1.77 -2.53 6.73
C ILE A 189 -1.12 -1.21 7.20
N ALA A 190 -1.39 -0.76 8.42
CA ALA A 190 -0.79 0.44 8.99
C ALA A 190 0.75 0.36 9.04
N LEU A 191 1.28 -0.79 9.46
CA LEU A 191 2.71 -1.07 9.49
C LEU A 191 3.32 -1.00 8.07
N THR A 192 2.64 -1.60 7.08
CA THR A 192 3.06 -1.55 5.67
C THR A 192 3.13 -0.12 5.18
N ILE A 193 2.11 0.70 5.47
CA ILE A 193 2.04 2.09 5.03
C ILE A 193 3.19 2.91 5.62
N VAL A 194 3.42 2.85 6.94
CA VAL A 194 4.47 3.66 7.60
C VAL A 194 5.87 3.28 7.13
N VAL A 195 6.16 1.97 7.05
CA VAL A 195 7.46 1.47 6.60
C VAL A 195 7.72 1.83 5.13
N SER A 196 6.71 1.68 4.28
CA SER A 196 6.81 2.01 2.87
C SER A 196 6.95 3.52 2.63
N LEU A 197 6.18 4.32 3.38
CA LEU A 197 6.22 5.77 3.31
C LEU A 197 7.61 6.32 3.63
N GLN A 198 8.25 5.82 4.67
CA GLN A 198 9.61 6.23 5.03
C GLN A 198 10.63 5.92 3.92
N THR A 199 10.42 4.84 3.18
CA THR A 199 11.37 4.35 2.18
C THR A 199 11.13 4.98 0.80
N VAL A 200 9.89 5.07 0.37
CA VAL A 200 9.56 5.46 -1.01
C VAL A 200 8.65 6.69 -1.13
N GLY A 201 8.12 7.19 -0.01
CA GLY A 201 7.19 8.33 0.04
C GLY A 201 5.74 7.98 -0.25
N VAL A 202 4.84 8.98 0.00
CA VAL A 202 3.37 8.78 -0.05
C VAL A 202 2.89 8.36 -1.44
N ALA A 203 3.23 9.14 -2.46
CA ALA A 203 2.69 8.94 -3.80
C ALA A 203 3.02 7.56 -4.37
N LEU A 204 4.29 7.13 -4.23
CA LEU A 204 4.72 5.83 -4.70
C LEU A 204 4.16 4.69 -3.85
N MET A 205 4.09 4.86 -2.52
CA MET A 205 3.51 3.88 -1.61
C MET A 205 2.04 3.61 -1.95
N VAL A 206 1.20 4.66 -2.09
CA VAL A 206 -0.23 4.53 -2.43
C VAL A 206 -0.41 3.85 -3.78
N ALA A 207 0.38 4.25 -4.79
CA ALA A 207 0.33 3.64 -6.11
C ALA A 207 0.71 2.15 -6.08
N MET A 208 1.77 1.77 -5.35
CA MET A 208 2.21 0.38 -5.22
C MET A 208 1.25 -0.47 -4.38
N LEU A 209 0.51 0.14 -3.46
CA LEU A 209 -0.48 -0.53 -2.63
C LEU A 209 -1.74 -0.90 -3.43
N VAL A 210 -2.24 0.01 -4.26
CA VAL A 210 -3.54 -0.14 -4.91
C VAL A 210 -3.42 -0.65 -6.34
N THR A 211 -2.60 -0.02 -7.18
CA THR A 211 -2.61 -0.24 -8.63
C THR A 211 -2.20 -1.65 -9.05
N PRO A 212 -1.09 -2.26 -8.52
CA PRO A 212 -0.74 -3.64 -8.86
C PRO A 212 -1.78 -4.65 -8.39
N ALA A 213 -2.36 -4.43 -7.21
CA ALA A 213 -3.40 -5.28 -6.65
C ALA A 213 -4.70 -5.20 -7.48
N ALA A 214 -5.12 -3.99 -7.88
CA ALA A 214 -6.26 -3.79 -8.77
C ALA A 214 -6.04 -4.41 -10.15
N THR A 215 -4.81 -4.30 -10.69
CA THR A 215 -4.45 -4.96 -11.96
C THR A 215 -4.54 -6.47 -11.85
N ALA A 216 -4.01 -7.04 -10.77
CA ALA A 216 -4.06 -8.48 -10.51
C ALA A 216 -5.50 -8.98 -10.30
N TYR A 217 -6.36 -8.19 -9.65
CA TYR A 217 -7.78 -8.47 -9.50
C TYR A 217 -8.49 -8.60 -10.85
N LEU A 218 -8.13 -7.80 -11.84
CA LEU A 218 -8.66 -7.92 -13.19
C LEU A 218 -8.26 -9.24 -13.89
N ILE A 219 -7.09 -9.80 -13.55
CA ILE A 219 -6.51 -10.97 -14.24
C ILE A 219 -6.85 -12.28 -13.52
N SER A 220 -6.90 -12.26 -12.19
CA SER A 220 -6.93 -13.48 -11.38
C SER A 220 -8.06 -13.48 -10.35
N PRO A 221 -8.94 -14.52 -10.39
CA PRO A 221 -10.05 -14.64 -9.44
C PRO A 221 -9.64 -15.30 -8.10
N ARG A 222 -8.42 -15.83 -7.97
CA ARG A 222 -7.96 -16.55 -6.76
C ARG A 222 -6.95 -15.71 -6.01
N LEU A 223 -7.16 -15.51 -4.70
CA LEU A 223 -6.31 -14.66 -3.86
C LEU A 223 -4.79 -14.98 -3.92
N PRO A 224 -4.32 -16.24 -3.83
CA PRO A 224 -2.88 -16.50 -3.89
C PRO A 224 -2.27 -16.11 -5.23
N ARG A 225 -2.99 -16.37 -6.33
CA ARG A 225 -2.56 -15.98 -7.67
C ARG A 225 -2.61 -14.47 -7.83
N MET A 226 -3.63 -13.81 -7.25
CA MET A 226 -3.75 -12.35 -7.23
C MET A 226 -2.56 -11.71 -6.50
N MET A 227 -2.17 -12.20 -5.33
CA MET A 227 -1.01 -11.74 -4.57
C MET A 227 0.29 -11.89 -5.38
N PHE A 228 0.51 -13.06 -5.98
CA PHE A 228 1.71 -13.32 -6.78
C PHE A 228 1.77 -12.40 -8.01
N VAL A 229 0.68 -12.27 -8.75
CA VAL A 229 0.58 -11.39 -9.93
C VAL A 229 0.77 -9.92 -9.53
N ALA A 230 0.16 -9.49 -8.44
CA ALA A 230 0.31 -8.12 -7.91
C ALA A 230 1.77 -7.82 -7.55
N ALA A 231 2.43 -8.72 -6.81
CA ALA A 231 3.84 -8.58 -6.43
C ALA A 231 4.76 -8.56 -7.67
N THR A 232 4.47 -9.38 -8.67
CA THR A 232 5.23 -9.40 -9.94
C THR A 232 5.05 -8.09 -10.70
N ILE A 233 3.83 -7.57 -10.83
CA ILE A 233 3.55 -6.29 -11.48
C ILE A 233 4.25 -5.15 -10.74
N ALA A 234 4.16 -5.10 -9.40
CA ALA A 234 4.83 -4.09 -8.59
C ALA A 234 6.35 -4.11 -8.79
N SER A 235 6.96 -5.30 -8.77
CA SER A 235 8.41 -5.46 -8.96
C SER A 235 8.85 -5.04 -10.36
N ILE A 236 8.15 -5.49 -11.41
CA ILE A 236 8.48 -5.17 -12.80
C ILE A 236 8.29 -3.67 -13.05
N SER A 237 7.17 -3.07 -12.63
CA SER A 237 6.94 -1.63 -12.80
C SER A 237 7.94 -0.79 -12.03
N GLY A 238 8.33 -1.24 -10.83
CA GLY A 238 9.37 -0.62 -10.02
C GLY A 238 10.73 -0.61 -10.69
N ILE A 239 11.17 -1.76 -11.22
CA ILE A 239 12.44 -1.90 -11.95
C ILE A 239 12.42 -1.03 -13.20
N ILE A 240 11.41 -1.18 -14.06
CA ILE A 240 11.31 -0.41 -15.31
C ILE A 240 11.27 1.09 -15.03
N GLY A 241 10.42 1.52 -14.06
CA GLY A 241 10.29 2.92 -13.71
C GLY A 241 11.57 3.53 -13.17
N LEU A 242 12.34 2.78 -12.36
CA LEU A 242 13.61 3.25 -11.82
C LEU A 242 14.70 3.36 -12.90
N TYR A 243 14.75 2.42 -13.86
CA TYR A 243 15.63 2.53 -15.02
C TYR A 243 15.28 3.72 -15.90
N LEU A 244 14.00 3.93 -16.19
CA LEU A 244 13.54 5.11 -16.95
C LEU A 244 13.92 6.42 -16.23
N SER A 245 13.70 6.47 -14.91
CA SER A 245 14.10 7.60 -14.08
C SER A 245 15.60 7.90 -14.20
N PHE A 246 16.44 6.87 -14.14
CA PHE A 246 17.89 7.02 -14.26
C PHE A 246 18.32 7.58 -15.61
N TYR A 247 17.79 7.03 -16.71
CA TYR A 247 18.20 7.45 -18.05
C TYR A 247 17.64 8.80 -18.50
N PHE A 248 16.42 9.13 -18.05
CA PHE A 248 15.78 10.39 -18.43
C PHE A 248 15.93 11.48 -17.37
N SER A 249 16.65 11.22 -16.26
CA SER A 249 16.82 12.17 -15.15
C SER A 249 15.49 12.71 -14.61
N LEU A 250 14.48 11.84 -14.48
CA LEU A 250 13.15 12.17 -14.00
C LEU A 250 12.98 11.75 -12.53
N ALA A 251 11.98 12.35 -11.85
CA ALA A 251 11.65 11.97 -10.47
C ALA A 251 11.23 10.50 -10.37
N SER A 252 12.01 9.68 -9.63
CA SER A 252 11.88 8.23 -9.58
C SER A 252 10.50 7.76 -9.16
N GLY A 253 9.93 8.32 -8.10
CA GLY A 253 8.59 7.99 -7.63
C GLY A 253 7.51 8.19 -8.69
N GLY A 254 7.53 9.36 -9.37
CA GLY A 254 6.55 9.69 -10.41
C GLY A 254 6.61 8.75 -11.60
N VAL A 255 7.81 8.41 -12.08
CA VAL A 255 7.98 7.51 -13.23
C VAL A 255 7.51 6.09 -12.91
N ILE A 256 7.79 5.61 -11.69
CA ILE A 256 7.32 4.29 -11.26
C ILE A 256 5.79 4.25 -11.18
N VAL A 257 5.16 5.30 -10.62
CA VAL A 257 3.70 5.43 -10.58
C VAL A 257 3.10 5.43 -11.98
N LEU A 258 3.64 6.22 -12.90
CA LEU A 258 3.19 6.26 -14.29
C LEU A 258 3.34 4.89 -14.98
N THR A 259 4.46 4.20 -14.77
CA THR A 259 4.70 2.86 -15.33
C THR A 259 3.67 1.86 -14.81
N THR A 260 3.40 1.86 -13.51
CA THR A 260 2.40 0.98 -12.89
C THR A 260 1.00 1.27 -13.41
N THR A 261 0.64 2.55 -13.53
CA THR A 261 -0.64 2.99 -14.07
C THR A 261 -0.79 2.61 -15.54
N LEU A 262 0.26 2.74 -16.34
CA LEU A 262 0.27 2.32 -17.73
C LEU A 262 0.01 0.81 -17.86
N ILE A 263 0.66 0.00 -17.03
CA ILE A 263 0.42 -1.46 -17.01
C ILE A 263 -1.06 -1.75 -16.67
N PHE A 264 -1.63 -1.06 -15.69
CA PHE A 264 -3.05 -1.19 -15.36
C PHE A 264 -3.94 -0.85 -16.55
N LEU A 265 -3.71 0.28 -17.22
CA LEU A 265 -4.50 0.71 -18.38
C LEU A 265 -4.40 -0.29 -19.54
N LEU A 266 -3.21 -0.83 -19.83
CA LEU A 266 -3.01 -1.85 -20.85
C LEU A 266 -3.80 -3.13 -20.55
N VAL A 267 -3.76 -3.60 -19.30
CA VAL A 267 -4.52 -4.78 -18.86
C VAL A 267 -6.02 -4.52 -18.92
N TRP A 268 -6.45 -3.35 -18.47
CA TRP A 268 -7.86 -2.95 -18.52
C TRP A 268 -8.37 -2.87 -19.96
N LEU A 269 -7.63 -2.25 -20.87
CA LEU A 269 -7.94 -2.16 -22.28
C LEU A 269 -8.01 -3.56 -22.92
N TRP A 270 -7.00 -4.40 -22.68
CA TRP A 270 -6.96 -5.77 -23.19
C TRP A 270 -8.16 -6.61 -22.73
N ARG A 271 -8.61 -6.44 -21.50
CA ARG A 271 -9.78 -7.14 -20.97
C ARG A 271 -11.08 -6.67 -21.60
N ASN A 272 -11.18 -5.39 -21.97
CA ASN A 272 -12.39 -4.78 -22.54
C ASN A 272 -12.48 -4.88 -24.07
N LEU A 273 -11.44 -5.38 -24.75
CA LEU A 273 -11.49 -5.59 -26.20
C LEU A 273 -12.61 -6.59 -26.58
N PRO A 274 -13.41 -6.30 -27.63
CA PRO A 274 -14.65 -7.03 -27.95
C PRO A 274 -14.44 -8.51 -28.32
N ALA A 275 -13.23 -8.92 -28.71
CA ALA A 275 -12.94 -10.30 -29.09
C ALA A 275 -13.17 -11.36 -27.98
N ARG A 276 -13.26 -10.95 -26.69
CA ARG A 276 -13.54 -11.86 -25.58
C ARG A 276 -15.02 -11.94 -25.17
N ARG A 277 -15.87 -11.02 -25.62
CA ARG A 277 -17.33 -11.06 -25.35
C ARG A 277 -18.09 -12.15 -26.13
N MET A 278 -17.49 -12.75 -27.14
CA MET A 278 -18.15 -13.77 -27.98
C MET A 278 -18.20 -15.19 -27.38
N LYS A 279 -17.79 -15.41 -26.14
CA LYS A 279 -17.89 -16.72 -25.45
C LYS A 279 -18.87 -16.74 -24.27
N ALA A 280 -19.77 -15.79 -24.15
CA ALA A 280 -20.94 -15.94 -23.29
C ALA A 280 -21.96 -16.81 -24.07
N VAL A 281 -22.07 -18.06 -23.69
CA VAL A 281 -23.06 -19.02 -24.17
C VAL A 281 -24.45 -18.37 -24.08
N PRO A 282 -25.25 -18.37 -25.15
CA PRO A 282 -26.66 -17.95 -25.06
C PRO A 282 -27.37 -18.87 -24.07
N SER A 283 -27.94 -18.30 -23.02
CA SER A 283 -28.92 -19.01 -22.21
C SER A 283 -30.06 -19.43 -23.09
N THR A 284 -30.18 -20.71 -23.38
CA THR A 284 -31.34 -21.37 -23.96
C THR A 284 -32.55 -21.03 -23.07
N GLN A 285 -33.34 -20.08 -23.48
CA GLN A 285 -34.71 -19.92 -23.00
C GLN A 285 -35.47 -21.16 -23.44
N THR A 286 -35.61 -22.12 -22.54
CA THR A 286 -36.59 -23.17 -22.64
C THR A 286 -37.97 -22.51 -22.47
N HIS A 287 -38.63 -22.27 -23.60
CA HIS A 287 -40.08 -22.13 -23.62
C HIS A 287 -40.69 -23.35 -22.93
N GLN A 288 -41.30 -23.16 -21.79
CA GLN A 288 -42.43 -24.00 -21.34
C GLN A 288 -43.71 -23.22 -21.64
N GLN A 289 -44.27 -23.51 -22.82
CA GLN A 289 -45.68 -23.48 -23.04
C GLN A 289 -46.16 -24.90 -22.68
N GLU A 290 -47.02 -25.02 -21.65
CA GLU A 290 -48.26 -25.76 -21.55
C GLU A 290 -48.78 -25.72 -20.13
#